data_bf0a014d2bceb62346cee0c8f4e0b883
#
_entry.id   bf0a014d2bceb62346cee0c8f4e0b883
#
_cell.length_a   1.000
_cell.length_b   1.000
_cell.length_c   1.000
_cell.angle_alpha   90.00
_cell.angle_beta   90.00
_cell.angle_gamma   90.00
#
_symmetry.space_group_name_H-M   'P 1'
#
loop_
_entity.id
_entity.type
_entity.pdbx_description
1 polymer ?
#
loop_
_entity_poly.entity_id
_entity_poly.type
_entity_poly.pdbx_seq_one_letter_code
_entity_poly.pdbx_strand_id
1 'polypeptide(L)'
;MTTDFGGRLSGAVALVEKWPVLGRHEQAAMWLGIWVDLGRAPRTIDAYGRGLAEYLLLCEREQVDPVSASRAHVAMFVRELTSRPHRRGANVVSIDSGAGLANATIQQRLVPVRLFYDHLMEEGLRESNPVGRGRYTPGRLRAGGHQRGLVPRVTKLPWIPTEQQWRDILGVAAGEPVRNRVMLALAYDAALRREELCSLRTDDLDPAHRTVRVRAETTKNRLERVVPYSAPTGVLLSLYLQHRATISRARGPLFLSESRRNRAEPLTLWTWSKVVRRIALAADVPRFSTHTTRHLCLTDLGSVSK
;
A
#
# COMPACT_ATOMS: atom_id res chain seq x y z
N MET A 1 -9.12 31.74 16.21
CA MET A 1 -8.94 30.30 16.01
C MET A 1 -10.22 29.76 15.38
N THR A 2 -10.38 29.87 14.10
CA THR A 2 -11.52 29.32 13.35
C THR A 2 -11.16 27.90 12.94
N THR A 3 -11.74 26.92 13.62
CA THR A 3 -11.62 25.50 13.31
C THR A 3 -12.27 25.24 11.93
N ASP A 4 -11.47 24.78 11.00
CA ASP A 4 -11.91 24.38 9.65
C ASP A 4 -12.82 23.13 9.72
N PHE A 5 -14.11 23.34 9.95
CA PHE A 5 -15.14 22.31 9.86
C PHE A 5 -15.54 21.97 8.41
N GLY A 6 -15.20 22.82 7.44
CA GLY A 6 -15.61 22.66 6.04
C GLY A 6 -14.88 21.53 5.31
N GLY A 7 -13.61 21.27 5.61
CA GLY A 7 -12.83 20.22 4.96
C GLY A 7 -13.18 18.78 5.39
N ARG A 8 -13.81 18.62 6.56
CA ARG A 8 -14.15 17.30 7.12
C ARG A 8 -15.45 16.73 6.54
N LEU A 9 -16.46 17.60 6.39
CA LEU A 9 -17.71 17.22 5.71
C LEU A 9 -17.46 16.83 4.24
N SER A 10 -16.52 17.49 3.55
CA SER A 10 -16.13 17.17 2.18
C SER A 10 -15.62 15.75 1.99
N GLY A 11 -14.91 15.17 2.98
CA GLY A 11 -14.36 13.81 2.88
C GLY A 11 -15.43 12.70 2.97
N ALA A 12 -16.41 12.85 3.84
CA ALA A 12 -17.53 11.90 4.01
C ALA A 12 -18.50 11.99 2.82
N VAL A 13 -18.82 13.21 2.36
CA VAL A 13 -19.65 13.45 1.18
C VAL A 13 -19.01 12.83 -0.07
N ALA A 14 -17.70 13.01 -0.30
CA ALA A 14 -16.99 12.43 -1.43
C ALA A 14 -16.99 10.89 -1.44
N LEU A 15 -17.08 10.23 -0.26
CA LEU A 15 -17.20 8.78 -0.17
C LEU A 15 -18.59 8.28 -0.54
N VAL A 16 -19.64 9.00 -0.12
CA VAL A 16 -21.03 8.69 -0.47
C VAL A 16 -21.27 8.92 -1.97
N GLU A 17 -20.72 10.00 -2.55
CA GLU A 17 -20.76 10.22 -4.00
C GLU A 17 -20.07 9.10 -4.77
N LYS A 18 -18.91 8.63 -4.29
CA LYS A 18 -18.15 7.55 -4.92
C LYS A 18 -18.79 6.17 -4.74
N TRP A 19 -19.43 5.95 -3.60
CA TRP A 19 -20.05 4.70 -3.18
C TRP A 19 -21.45 4.94 -2.63
N PRO A 20 -22.46 5.19 -3.49
CA PRO A 20 -23.82 5.58 -3.05
C PRO A 20 -24.49 4.63 -2.07
N VAL A 21 -24.14 3.35 -2.10
CA VAL A 21 -24.64 2.36 -1.13
C VAL A 21 -24.30 2.74 0.32
N LEU A 22 -23.18 3.39 0.57
CA LEU A 22 -22.79 3.80 1.92
C LEU A 22 -23.75 4.82 2.52
N GLY A 23 -24.30 5.71 1.69
CA GLY A 23 -25.29 6.70 2.13
C GLY A 23 -26.72 6.13 2.33
N ARG A 24 -27.00 4.94 1.81
CA ARG A 24 -28.28 4.25 2.03
C ARG A 24 -28.34 3.50 3.37
N HIS A 25 -27.21 3.29 4.01
CA HIS A 25 -27.07 2.60 5.30
C HIS A 25 -26.54 3.57 6.35
N GLU A 26 -27.41 4.11 7.18
CA GLU A 26 -27.07 5.14 8.18
C GLU A 26 -25.86 4.76 9.04
N GLN A 27 -25.86 3.55 9.58
CA GLN A 27 -24.76 3.06 10.43
C GLN A 27 -23.41 2.99 9.69
N ALA A 28 -23.42 2.68 8.38
CA ALA A 28 -22.19 2.67 7.59
C ALA A 28 -21.66 4.08 7.33
N ALA A 29 -22.56 5.03 7.06
CA ALA A 29 -22.21 6.44 6.89
C ALA A 29 -21.64 7.03 8.18
N MET A 30 -22.28 6.77 9.33
CA MET A 30 -21.81 7.19 10.66
C MET A 30 -20.42 6.62 10.98
N TRP A 31 -20.23 5.33 10.82
CA TRP A 31 -18.95 4.67 11.05
C TRP A 31 -17.81 5.28 10.21
N LEU A 32 -18.05 5.52 8.92
CA LEU A 32 -17.05 6.16 8.05
C LEU A 32 -16.79 7.61 8.44
N GLY A 33 -17.81 8.34 8.88
CA GLY A 33 -17.67 9.68 9.44
C GLY A 33 -16.70 9.74 10.61
N ILE A 34 -16.80 8.79 11.54
CA ILE A 34 -15.87 8.65 12.70
C ILE A 34 -14.41 8.53 12.21
N TRP A 35 -14.14 7.72 11.19
CA TRP A 35 -12.77 7.58 10.66
C TRP A 35 -12.24 8.87 10.01
N VAL A 36 -13.12 9.64 9.37
CA VAL A 36 -12.78 10.97 8.83
C VAL A 36 -12.45 11.94 9.96
N ASP A 37 -13.28 11.98 10.99
CA ASP A 37 -13.11 12.88 12.15
C ASP A 37 -11.86 12.54 12.98
N LEU A 38 -11.51 11.26 13.06
CA LEU A 38 -10.26 10.80 13.67
C LEU A 38 -9.01 11.09 12.81
N GLY A 39 -9.16 11.73 11.65
CA GLY A 39 -8.05 12.12 10.76
C GLY A 39 -7.27 10.92 10.21
N ARG A 40 -7.95 9.79 9.95
CA ARG A 40 -7.30 8.64 9.29
C ARG A 40 -6.89 8.97 7.86
N ALA A 41 -5.82 8.34 7.41
CA ALA A 41 -5.27 8.58 6.07
C ALA A 41 -6.35 8.40 4.99
N PRO A 42 -6.52 9.34 4.03
CA PRO A 42 -7.58 9.28 3.01
C PRO A 42 -7.62 7.98 2.22
N ARG A 43 -6.45 7.41 1.92
CA ARG A 43 -6.34 6.10 1.23
C ARG A 43 -6.88 4.94 2.07
N THR A 44 -6.75 5.01 3.40
CA THR A 44 -7.31 4.01 4.32
C THR A 44 -8.82 4.11 4.33
N ILE A 45 -9.36 5.33 4.42
CA ILE A 45 -10.80 5.59 4.40
C ILE A 45 -11.42 5.14 3.07
N ASP A 46 -10.78 5.46 1.93
CA ASP A 46 -11.23 4.99 0.60
C ASP A 46 -11.22 3.45 0.49
N ALA A 47 -10.18 2.80 1.03
CA ALA A 47 -10.11 1.34 1.05
C ALA A 47 -11.20 0.72 1.94
N TYR A 48 -11.51 1.35 3.07
CA TYR A 48 -12.59 0.93 3.97
C TYR A 48 -13.96 1.14 3.33
N GLY A 49 -14.20 2.32 2.75
CA GLY A 49 -15.43 2.62 2.01
C GLY A 49 -15.69 1.61 0.90
N ARG A 50 -14.67 1.30 0.09
CA ARG A 50 -14.78 0.30 -0.98
C ARG A 50 -15.11 -1.08 -0.45
N GLY A 51 -14.39 -1.57 0.56
CA GLY A 51 -14.60 -2.93 1.08
C GLY A 51 -15.96 -3.08 1.74
N LEU A 52 -16.42 -2.05 2.48
CA LEU A 52 -17.74 -2.06 3.07
C LEU A 52 -18.83 -1.91 2.02
N ALA A 53 -18.69 -1.03 1.04
CA ALA A 53 -19.65 -0.87 -0.05
C ALA A 53 -19.89 -2.17 -0.83
N GLU A 54 -18.83 -2.92 -1.14
CA GLU A 54 -18.96 -4.23 -1.80
C GLU A 54 -19.79 -5.21 -0.97
N TYR A 55 -19.62 -5.21 0.35
CA TYR A 55 -20.38 -6.04 1.27
C TYR A 55 -21.85 -5.60 1.39
N LEU A 56 -22.11 -4.30 1.52
CA LEU A 56 -23.47 -3.77 1.59
C LEU A 56 -24.27 -4.01 0.31
N LEU A 57 -23.64 -3.91 -0.86
CA LEU A 57 -24.26 -4.28 -2.14
C LEU A 57 -24.67 -5.75 -2.20
N LEU A 58 -23.87 -6.64 -1.59
CA LEU A 58 -24.29 -8.04 -1.44
C LEU A 58 -25.50 -8.14 -0.51
N CYS A 59 -25.49 -7.47 0.64
CA CYS A 59 -26.60 -7.49 1.57
C CYS A 59 -27.92 -7.00 0.92
N GLU A 60 -27.85 -5.90 0.16
CA GLU A 60 -29.03 -5.39 -0.60
C GLU A 60 -29.55 -6.42 -1.61
N ARG A 61 -28.65 -7.04 -2.39
CA ARG A 61 -29.03 -8.04 -3.39
C ARG A 61 -29.65 -9.28 -2.77
N GLU A 62 -29.15 -9.71 -1.63
CA GLU A 62 -29.66 -10.87 -0.90
C GLU A 62 -30.82 -10.50 0.06
N GLN A 63 -31.28 -9.24 0.04
CA GLN A 63 -32.35 -8.71 0.91
C GLN A 63 -32.08 -8.93 2.40
N VAL A 64 -30.84 -8.79 2.83
CA VAL A 64 -30.37 -8.94 4.21
C VAL A 64 -30.07 -7.57 4.81
N ASP A 65 -30.67 -7.27 5.96
CA ASP A 65 -30.25 -6.11 6.74
C ASP A 65 -28.82 -6.32 7.26
N PRO A 66 -27.86 -5.42 6.93
CA PRO A 66 -26.48 -5.53 7.38
C PRO A 66 -26.33 -5.59 8.91
N VAL A 67 -27.22 -4.93 9.67
CA VAL A 67 -27.17 -4.93 11.13
C VAL A 67 -27.43 -6.33 11.69
N SER A 68 -28.35 -7.08 11.10
CA SER A 68 -28.75 -8.43 11.52
C SER A 68 -28.01 -9.57 10.82
N ALA A 69 -27.18 -9.26 9.81
CA ALA A 69 -26.50 -10.25 8.99
C ALA A 69 -25.66 -11.24 9.81
N SER A 70 -25.80 -12.53 9.50
CA SER A 70 -25.13 -13.62 10.19
C SER A 70 -23.76 -13.97 9.58
N ARG A 71 -23.03 -14.88 10.25
CA ARG A 71 -21.77 -15.43 9.73
C ARG A 71 -21.98 -16.13 8.36
N ALA A 72 -23.15 -16.72 8.10
CA ALA A 72 -23.46 -17.32 6.81
C ALA A 72 -23.47 -16.29 5.68
N HIS A 73 -24.04 -15.10 5.91
CA HIS A 73 -24.03 -14.01 4.92
C HIS A 73 -22.63 -13.47 4.65
N VAL A 74 -21.78 -13.38 5.68
CA VAL A 74 -20.36 -13.03 5.46
C VAL A 74 -19.62 -14.14 4.69
N ALA A 75 -19.96 -15.41 4.91
CA ALA A 75 -19.40 -16.53 4.14
C ALA A 75 -19.84 -16.48 2.66
N MET A 76 -21.08 -16.05 2.37
CA MET A 76 -21.55 -15.80 1.00
C MET A 76 -20.71 -14.70 0.34
N PHE A 77 -20.40 -13.61 1.04
CA PHE A 77 -19.52 -12.56 0.54
C PHE A 77 -18.13 -13.08 0.21
N VAL A 78 -17.53 -13.89 1.10
CA VAL A 78 -16.24 -14.53 0.85
C VAL A 78 -16.30 -15.43 -0.39
N ARG A 79 -17.36 -16.23 -0.55
CA ARG A 79 -17.57 -17.09 -1.72
C ARG A 79 -17.65 -16.28 -3.01
N GLU A 80 -18.39 -15.17 -3.01
CA GLU A 80 -18.46 -14.26 -4.18
C GLU A 80 -17.09 -13.70 -4.53
N LEU A 81 -16.32 -13.20 -3.55
CA LEU A 81 -14.99 -12.70 -3.78
C LEU A 81 -14.02 -13.78 -4.31
N THR A 82 -14.21 -15.02 -3.88
CA THR A 82 -13.40 -16.18 -4.32
C THR A 82 -13.74 -16.62 -5.74
N SER A 83 -15.01 -16.44 -6.17
CA SER A 83 -15.48 -16.84 -7.51
C SER A 83 -15.41 -15.71 -8.54
N ARG A 84 -15.11 -14.47 -8.12
CA ARG A 84 -15.10 -13.29 -8.99
C ARG A 84 -14.06 -13.41 -10.09
N PRO A 85 -14.39 -13.30 -11.39
CA PRO A 85 -13.42 -13.40 -12.47
C PRO A 85 -12.37 -12.29 -12.37
N HIS A 86 -11.11 -12.64 -12.68
CA HIS A 86 -10.02 -11.68 -12.72
C HIS A 86 -10.28 -10.62 -13.81
N ARG A 87 -10.17 -9.34 -13.45
CA ARG A 87 -10.29 -8.21 -14.40
C ARG A 87 -9.15 -8.12 -15.44
N ARG A 88 -8.13 -8.95 -15.34
CA ARG A 88 -7.06 -9.04 -16.33
C ARG A 88 -7.47 -10.09 -17.35
N GLY A 89 -7.91 -9.62 -18.53
CA GLY A 89 -8.38 -10.33 -19.72
C GLY A 89 -8.26 -11.85 -19.77
N ALA A 90 -9.07 -12.50 -20.57
CA ALA A 90 -9.22 -13.95 -20.70
C ALA A 90 -7.92 -14.76 -20.97
N ASN A 91 -6.80 -14.10 -21.22
CA ASN A 91 -5.51 -14.72 -21.57
C ASN A 91 -4.49 -14.82 -20.43
N VAL A 92 -4.84 -14.46 -19.20
CA VAL A 92 -3.95 -14.66 -18.03
C VAL A 92 -4.44 -15.86 -17.26
N VAL A 93 -4.01 -17.05 -17.66
CA VAL A 93 -4.12 -18.27 -16.86
C VAL A 93 -3.16 -18.12 -15.69
N SER A 94 -3.69 -17.83 -14.50
CA SER A 94 -2.95 -18.00 -13.26
C SER A 94 -2.74 -19.49 -13.05
N ILE A 95 -1.50 -19.92 -12.93
CA ILE A 95 -1.14 -21.32 -12.61
C ILE A 95 -1.71 -21.76 -11.25
N ASP A 96 -2.04 -20.83 -10.37
CA ASP A 96 -2.87 -21.05 -9.16
C ASP A 96 -4.35 -20.84 -9.54
N SER A 97 -4.96 -21.77 -10.19
CA SER A 97 -6.30 -21.96 -10.72
C SER A 97 -7.49 -21.40 -9.91
N GLY A 98 -7.37 -20.35 -9.17
CA GLY A 98 -8.47 -19.67 -8.51
C GLY A 98 -9.00 -18.55 -9.39
N ALA A 99 -10.13 -18.76 -10.07
CA ALA A 99 -10.93 -17.74 -10.73
C ALA A 99 -11.48 -16.74 -9.68
N GLY A 100 -10.63 -16.03 -8.92
CA GLY A 100 -11.11 -15.14 -7.89
C GLY A 100 -10.02 -14.27 -7.27
N LEU A 101 -10.40 -13.48 -6.28
CA LEU A 101 -9.45 -12.64 -5.56
C LEU A 101 -8.52 -13.51 -4.68
N ALA A 102 -7.24 -13.13 -4.63
CA ALA A 102 -6.28 -13.76 -3.72
C ALA A 102 -6.72 -13.63 -2.25
N ASN A 103 -6.44 -14.63 -1.42
CA ASN A 103 -6.81 -14.66 0.01
C ASN A 103 -6.40 -13.38 0.76
N ALA A 104 -5.22 -12.81 0.46
CA ALA A 104 -4.77 -11.56 1.05
C ALA A 104 -5.69 -10.39 0.69
N THR A 105 -6.20 -10.34 -0.54
CA THR A 105 -7.14 -9.31 -1.01
C THR A 105 -8.50 -9.50 -0.34
N ILE A 106 -8.99 -10.75 -0.24
CA ILE A 106 -10.25 -11.05 0.46
C ILE A 106 -10.14 -10.63 1.94
N GLN A 107 -9.03 -10.95 2.59
CA GLN A 107 -8.81 -10.50 3.97
C GLN A 107 -8.82 -8.98 4.11
N GLN A 108 -8.21 -8.24 3.15
CA GLN A 108 -8.28 -6.78 3.12
C GLN A 108 -9.72 -6.26 2.95
N ARG A 109 -10.57 -6.95 2.15
CA ARG A 109 -11.98 -6.61 2.01
C ARG A 109 -12.80 -6.89 3.27
N LEU A 110 -12.43 -7.91 4.03
CA LEU A 110 -13.07 -8.25 5.30
C LEU A 110 -12.67 -7.33 6.45
N VAL A 111 -11.55 -6.62 6.38
CA VAL A 111 -11.13 -5.68 7.44
C VAL A 111 -12.21 -4.62 7.72
N PRO A 112 -12.67 -3.82 6.73
CA PRO A 112 -13.70 -2.82 6.99
C PRO A 112 -15.03 -3.43 7.42
N VAL A 113 -15.42 -4.59 6.90
CA VAL A 113 -16.63 -5.28 7.34
C VAL A 113 -16.54 -5.67 8.82
N ARG A 114 -15.39 -6.20 9.25
CA ARG A 114 -15.16 -6.52 10.65
C ARG A 114 -15.22 -5.28 11.54
N LEU A 115 -14.53 -4.21 11.15
CA LEU A 115 -14.49 -2.97 11.92
C LEU A 115 -15.87 -2.29 11.99
N PHE A 116 -16.67 -2.42 10.94
CA PHE A 116 -18.06 -1.97 10.96
C PHE A 116 -18.89 -2.76 11.97
N TYR A 117 -18.73 -4.08 12.03
CA TYR A 117 -19.43 -4.89 13.04
C TYR A 117 -18.89 -4.69 14.46
N ASP A 118 -17.60 -4.40 14.63
CA ASP A 118 -17.06 -3.97 15.93
C ASP A 118 -17.73 -2.67 16.38
N HIS A 119 -17.91 -1.69 15.49
CA HIS A 119 -18.66 -0.46 15.76
C HIS A 119 -20.13 -0.74 16.14
N LEU A 120 -20.85 -1.58 15.40
CA LEU A 120 -22.23 -1.93 15.75
C LEU A 120 -22.34 -2.58 17.14
N MET A 121 -21.30 -3.29 17.59
CA MET A 121 -21.23 -3.82 18.95
C MET A 121 -20.97 -2.72 19.97
N GLU A 122 -20.11 -1.76 19.69
CA GLU A 122 -19.81 -0.60 20.53
C GLU A 122 -21.05 0.30 20.72
N GLU A 123 -21.86 0.44 19.67
CA GLU A 123 -23.14 1.18 19.71
C GLU A 123 -24.30 0.36 20.33
N GLY A 124 -24.04 -0.87 20.79
CA GLY A 124 -25.07 -1.73 21.37
C GLY A 124 -26.12 -2.28 20.41
N LEU A 125 -25.90 -2.14 19.10
CA LEU A 125 -26.82 -2.62 18.05
C LEU A 125 -26.66 -4.13 17.77
N ARG A 126 -25.56 -4.73 18.27
CA ARG A 126 -25.30 -6.18 18.16
C ARG A 126 -24.49 -6.69 19.34
N GLU A 127 -24.66 -7.98 19.62
CA GLU A 127 -23.88 -8.67 20.68
C GLU A 127 -22.60 -9.35 20.14
N SER A 128 -22.53 -9.64 18.85
CA SER A 128 -21.43 -10.43 18.28
C SER A 128 -21.01 -9.97 16.88
N ASN A 129 -19.73 -10.16 16.54
CA ASN A 129 -19.17 -9.88 15.24
C ASN A 129 -19.19 -11.13 14.34
N PRO A 130 -19.96 -11.16 13.24
CA PRO A 130 -20.08 -12.33 12.37
C PRO A 130 -18.82 -12.63 11.57
N VAL A 131 -17.91 -11.67 11.38
CA VAL A 131 -16.62 -11.87 10.72
C VAL A 131 -15.66 -12.64 11.62
N GLY A 132 -15.71 -12.39 12.94
CA GLY A 132 -14.81 -12.98 13.93
C GLY A 132 -13.38 -12.45 13.83
N ARG A 133 -12.57 -12.78 14.85
CA ARG A 133 -11.13 -12.35 14.93
C ARG A 133 -10.15 -13.50 14.71
N GLY A 134 -10.63 -14.70 14.46
CA GLY A 134 -9.78 -15.88 14.33
C GLY A 134 -8.93 -15.89 13.06
N ARG A 135 -7.71 -16.42 13.16
CA ARG A 135 -6.87 -16.76 12.00
C ARG A 135 -7.18 -18.19 11.58
N TYR A 136 -7.54 -18.37 10.32
CA TYR A 136 -7.62 -19.72 9.76
C TYR A 136 -6.20 -20.22 9.42
N THR A 137 -5.75 -21.25 10.12
CA THR A 137 -4.50 -21.96 9.80
C THR A 137 -4.88 -23.39 9.49
N PRO A 138 -4.70 -23.87 8.24
CA PRO A 138 -4.96 -25.25 7.89
C PRO A 138 -4.14 -26.20 8.77
N GLY A 139 -4.74 -27.31 9.21
CA GLY A 139 -4.04 -28.40 9.92
C GLY A 139 -3.78 -28.19 11.42
N ARG A 140 -4.05 -27.02 12.00
CA ARG A 140 -3.97 -26.83 13.46
C ARG A 140 -5.35 -26.91 14.11
N LEU A 141 -5.67 -28.06 14.68
CA LEU A 141 -6.72 -28.20 15.69
C LEU A 141 -6.20 -27.57 17.01
N ARG A 142 -6.62 -26.36 17.33
CA ARG A 142 -6.42 -25.84 18.68
C ARG A 142 -7.55 -26.33 19.58
N ALA A 143 -7.20 -27.12 20.56
CA ALA A 143 -8.05 -27.35 21.75
C ALA A 143 -8.25 -26.01 22.47
N GLY A 144 -9.47 -25.47 22.41
CA GLY A 144 -9.83 -24.18 23.01
C GLY A 144 -10.57 -23.29 22.00
N GLY A 145 -11.86 -23.16 22.16
CA GLY A 145 -12.90 -22.56 21.33
C GLY A 145 -12.68 -21.21 20.63
N HIS A 146 -11.53 -20.95 20.07
CA HIS A 146 -11.26 -19.74 19.31
C HIS A 146 -11.80 -19.87 17.87
N GLN A 147 -12.70 -18.99 17.52
CA GLN A 147 -13.30 -18.93 16.19
C GLN A 147 -12.22 -18.87 15.10
N ARG A 148 -12.28 -19.82 14.16
CA ARG A 148 -11.43 -19.81 12.97
C ARG A 148 -11.79 -18.60 12.08
N GLY A 149 -10.79 -17.92 11.55
CA GLY A 149 -10.99 -16.89 10.51
C GLY A 149 -11.68 -17.47 9.28
N LEU A 150 -12.40 -16.62 8.55
CA LEU A 150 -13.17 -17.03 7.36
C LEU A 150 -12.30 -17.36 6.15
N VAL A 151 -11.08 -16.83 6.08
CA VAL A 151 -10.18 -16.98 4.93
C VAL A 151 -8.79 -17.45 5.40
N PRO A 152 -8.22 -18.47 4.77
CA PRO A 152 -6.87 -18.94 5.09
C PRO A 152 -5.83 -17.82 4.86
N ARG A 153 -4.91 -17.67 5.81
CA ARG A 153 -3.75 -16.78 5.61
C ARG A 153 -2.57 -17.62 5.16
N VAL A 154 -2.24 -17.53 3.88
CA VAL A 154 -1.01 -18.09 3.34
C VAL A 154 0.06 -16.99 3.41
N THR A 155 1.09 -17.21 4.21
CA THR A 155 2.27 -16.33 4.23
C THR A 155 3.27 -16.86 3.23
N LYS A 156 3.45 -16.15 2.12
CA LYS A 156 4.50 -16.44 1.13
C LYS A 156 5.72 -15.57 1.48
N LEU A 157 6.90 -16.13 1.36
CA LEU A 157 8.12 -15.35 1.43
C LEU A 157 8.12 -14.32 0.29
N PRO A 158 8.60 -13.08 0.54
CA PRO A 158 8.75 -12.12 -0.52
C PRO A 158 9.71 -12.67 -1.59
N TRP A 159 9.36 -12.44 -2.85
CA TRP A 159 10.25 -12.76 -3.94
C TRP A 159 11.39 -11.73 -3.99
N ILE A 160 12.61 -12.23 -4.12
CA ILE A 160 13.82 -11.44 -4.37
C ILE A 160 14.47 -11.92 -5.66
N PRO A 161 15.12 -11.05 -6.45
CA PRO A 161 15.85 -11.45 -7.65
C PRO A 161 17.06 -12.32 -7.27
N THR A 162 17.47 -13.19 -8.17
CA THR A 162 18.77 -13.83 -8.08
C THR A 162 19.88 -12.81 -8.28
N GLU A 163 21.13 -13.18 -7.94
CA GLU A 163 22.26 -12.29 -8.15
C GLU A 163 22.44 -11.89 -9.62
N GLN A 164 22.21 -12.83 -10.55
CA GLN A 164 22.26 -12.54 -11.98
C GLN A 164 21.16 -11.57 -12.40
N GLN A 165 19.92 -11.80 -11.98
CA GLN A 165 18.80 -10.89 -12.26
C GLN A 165 19.04 -9.49 -11.68
N TRP A 166 19.67 -9.39 -10.49
CA TRP A 166 20.03 -8.11 -9.94
C TRP A 166 21.09 -7.39 -10.75
N ARG A 167 22.12 -8.11 -11.23
CA ARG A 167 23.13 -7.57 -12.15
C ARG A 167 22.50 -7.07 -13.46
N ASP A 168 21.57 -7.81 -14.04
CA ASP A 168 20.85 -7.43 -15.26
C ASP A 168 20.04 -6.14 -15.05
N ILE A 169 19.34 -6.02 -13.91
CA ILE A 169 18.63 -4.80 -13.51
C ILE A 169 19.58 -3.61 -13.38
N LEU A 170 20.74 -3.79 -12.74
CA LEU A 170 21.74 -2.74 -12.60
C LEU A 170 22.36 -2.35 -13.93
N GLY A 171 22.59 -3.31 -14.84
CA GLY A 171 23.06 -3.09 -16.19
C GLY A 171 22.11 -2.19 -17.00
N VAL A 172 20.82 -2.48 -16.97
CA VAL A 172 19.80 -1.63 -17.59
C VAL A 172 19.72 -0.27 -16.91
N ALA A 173 19.75 -0.24 -15.58
CA ALA A 173 19.68 0.99 -14.81
C ALA A 173 20.86 1.93 -15.05
N ALA A 174 22.04 1.41 -15.43
CA ALA A 174 23.21 2.21 -15.78
C ALA A 174 22.95 3.16 -16.97
N GLY A 175 22.08 2.79 -17.89
CA GLY A 175 21.63 3.62 -19.02
C GLY A 175 20.54 4.66 -18.68
N GLU A 176 20.01 4.64 -17.48
CA GLU A 176 18.97 5.59 -17.07
C GLU A 176 19.54 6.97 -16.72
N PRO A 177 18.72 8.05 -16.82
CA PRO A 177 19.10 9.38 -16.32
C PRO A 177 19.57 9.31 -14.86
N VAL A 178 20.50 10.20 -14.49
CA VAL A 178 21.15 10.19 -13.17
C VAL A 178 20.13 10.22 -12.02
N ARG A 179 19.01 10.93 -12.16
CA ARG A 179 17.90 10.92 -11.19
C ARG A 179 17.38 9.51 -10.92
N ASN A 180 17.11 8.75 -11.97
CA ASN A 180 16.54 7.40 -11.83
C ASN A 180 17.58 6.43 -11.24
N ARG A 181 18.84 6.59 -11.59
CA ARG A 181 19.96 5.81 -11.02
C ARG A 181 20.11 6.03 -9.53
N VAL A 182 20.17 7.29 -9.09
CA VAL A 182 20.31 7.60 -7.65
C VAL A 182 19.07 7.20 -6.87
N MET A 183 17.86 7.30 -7.47
CA MET A 183 16.65 6.81 -6.83
C MET A 183 16.67 5.30 -6.59
N LEU A 184 17.14 4.52 -7.58
CA LEU A 184 17.25 3.07 -7.43
C LEU A 184 18.32 2.72 -6.38
N ALA A 185 19.47 3.39 -6.39
CA ALA A 185 20.54 3.19 -5.44
C ALA A 185 20.10 3.50 -3.99
N LEU A 186 19.46 4.64 -3.76
CA LEU A 186 18.91 4.99 -2.44
C LEU A 186 17.78 4.05 -2.00
N ALA A 187 16.93 3.60 -2.93
CA ALA A 187 15.87 2.64 -2.60
C ALA A 187 16.45 1.31 -2.09
N TYR A 188 17.61 0.89 -2.63
CA TYR A 188 18.31 -0.30 -2.19
C TYR A 188 19.12 -0.01 -0.92
N ASP A 189 20.08 0.89 -0.93
CA ASP A 189 21.02 1.13 0.18
C ASP A 189 20.31 1.48 1.51
N ALA A 190 19.36 2.40 1.44
CA ALA A 190 18.62 2.89 2.60
C ALA A 190 17.30 2.12 2.85
N ALA A 191 17.06 1.04 2.12
CA ALA A 191 15.83 0.23 2.21
C ALA A 191 14.55 1.06 2.22
N LEU A 192 14.48 2.13 1.42
CA LEU A 192 13.37 3.09 1.44
C LEU A 192 12.10 2.50 0.84
N ARG A 193 10.97 2.80 1.47
CA ARG A 193 9.67 2.58 0.82
C ARG A 193 9.50 3.57 -0.32
N ARG A 194 8.72 3.20 -1.33
CA ARG A 194 8.44 4.07 -2.49
C ARG A 194 7.96 5.48 -2.07
N GLU A 195 7.10 5.56 -1.08
CA GLU A 195 6.55 6.83 -0.57
C GLU A 195 7.63 7.64 0.16
N GLU A 196 8.43 7.00 0.99
CA GLU A 196 9.57 7.62 1.69
C GLU A 196 10.56 8.20 0.68
N LEU A 197 10.98 7.41 -0.33
CA LEU A 197 11.91 7.83 -1.37
C LEU A 197 11.39 9.05 -2.16
N CYS A 198 10.17 8.99 -2.68
CA CYS A 198 9.61 10.07 -3.50
C CYS A 198 9.32 11.34 -2.69
N SER A 199 9.18 11.23 -1.36
CA SER A 199 8.91 12.36 -0.46
C SER A 199 10.18 12.97 0.14
N LEU A 200 11.37 12.47 -0.21
CA LEU A 200 12.62 13.05 0.26
C LEU A 200 12.74 14.53 -0.16
N ARG A 201 13.33 15.32 0.73
CA ARG A 201 13.62 16.74 0.53
C ARG A 201 15.14 16.96 0.54
N THR A 202 15.56 18.10 0.01
CA THR A 202 16.97 18.52 0.05
C THR A 202 17.51 18.58 1.48
N ASP A 203 16.67 18.95 2.43
CA ASP A 203 17.02 19.12 3.84
C ASP A 203 17.05 17.80 4.63
N ASP A 204 16.66 16.68 3.99
CA ASP A 204 16.74 15.35 4.58
C ASP A 204 18.11 14.68 4.36
N LEU A 205 18.99 15.33 3.58
CA LEU A 205 20.30 14.80 3.24
C LEU A 205 21.40 15.30 4.19
N ASP A 206 22.24 14.40 4.63
CA ASP A 206 23.54 14.71 5.26
C ASP A 206 24.66 14.05 4.44
N PRO A 207 25.19 14.75 3.42
CA PRO A 207 26.22 14.19 2.56
C PRO A 207 27.55 13.94 3.29
N ALA A 208 27.85 14.70 4.36
CA ALA A 208 29.09 14.54 5.12
C ALA A 208 29.15 13.17 5.81
N HIS A 209 28.04 12.73 6.37
CA HIS A 209 27.91 11.44 7.05
C HIS A 209 27.30 10.36 6.15
N ARG A 210 26.94 10.68 4.90
CA ARG A 210 26.27 9.79 3.96
C ARG A 210 24.99 9.18 4.56
N THR A 211 24.15 10.03 5.12
CA THR A 211 22.89 9.61 5.71
C THR A 211 21.70 10.36 5.11
N VAL A 212 20.53 9.73 5.21
CA VAL A 212 19.24 10.29 4.83
C VAL A 212 18.28 10.20 6.01
N ARG A 213 17.65 11.30 6.35
CA ARG A 213 16.58 11.37 7.33
C ARG A 213 15.25 10.98 6.66
N VAL A 214 14.59 9.97 7.18
CA VAL A 214 13.23 9.58 6.78
C VAL A 214 12.26 10.13 7.81
N ARG A 215 11.55 11.18 7.43
CA ARG A 215 10.67 11.92 8.33
C ARG A 215 9.46 11.10 8.76
N ALA A 216 8.98 11.30 9.99
CA ALA A 216 7.87 10.57 10.59
C ALA A 216 6.58 10.61 9.75
N GLU A 217 6.25 11.79 9.18
CA GLU A 217 5.03 11.98 8.38
C GLU A 217 5.03 11.19 7.06
N THR A 218 6.20 10.78 6.58
CA THR A 218 6.33 9.97 5.35
C THR A 218 6.31 8.47 5.62
N THR A 219 6.41 8.08 6.90
CA THR A 219 6.46 6.66 7.30
C THR A 219 5.09 6.11 7.70
N LYS A 220 4.85 4.83 7.41
CA LYS A 220 3.61 4.15 7.80
C LYS A 220 3.39 4.12 9.32
N ASN A 221 4.47 4.04 10.08
CA ASN A 221 4.43 3.92 11.55
C ASN A 221 4.64 5.26 12.26
N ARG A 222 4.76 6.37 11.51
CA ARG A 222 5.05 7.71 12.04
C ARG A 222 6.31 7.76 12.92
N LEU A 223 7.30 6.92 12.60
CA LEU A 223 8.59 6.91 13.27
C LEU A 223 9.67 7.47 12.35
N GLU A 224 10.33 8.52 12.80
CA GLU A 224 11.49 9.09 12.13
C GLU A 224 12.68 8.14 12.27
N ARG A 225 13.56 8.11 11.26
CA ARG A 225 14.81 7.38 11.31
C ARG A 225 15.85 8.02 10.39
N VAL A 226 17.10 7.84 10.74
CA VAL A 226 18.25 8.16 9.88
C VAL A 226 18.82 6.85 9.34
N VAL A 227 19.06 6.79 8.04
CA VAL A 227 19.57 5.60 7.35
C VAL A 227 20.80 5.95 6.52
N PRO A 228 21.84 5.12 6.54
CA PRO A 228 23.04 5.35 5.74
C PRO A 228 22.83 4.97 4.27
N TYR A 229 23.70 5.49 3.41
CA TYR A 229 23.87 5.05 2.03
C TYR A 229 25.35 4.87 1.67
N SER A 230 25.62 4.07 0.67
CA SER A 230 26.98 3.71 0.27
C SER A 230 27.74 4.88 -0.40
N ALA A 231 29.06 4.77 -0.45
CA ALA A 231 29.91 5.76 -1.15
C ALA A 231 29.56 5.88 -2.65
N PRO A 232 29.33 4.79 -3.41
CA PRO A 232 28.87 4.88 -4.80
C PRO A 232 27.55 5.62 -4.94
N THR A 233 26.59 5.40 -4.04
CA THR A 233 25.33 6.15 -4.02
C THR A 233 25.55 7.63 -3.73
N GLY A 234 26.53 7.97 -2.87
CA GLY A 234 26.95 9.35 -2.62
C GLY A 234 27.48 10.06 -3.86
N VAL A 235 28.27 9.37 -4.69
CA VAL A 235 28.73 9.90 -5.98
C VAL A 235 27.55 10.18 -6.91
N LEU A 236 26.64 9.23 -7.08
CA LEU A 236 25.43 9.42 -7.89
C LEU A 236 24.57 10.57 -7.37
N LEU A 237 24.45 10.70 -6.05
CA LEU A 237 23.69 11.78 -5.42
C LEU A 237 24.32 13.14 -5.73
N SER A 238 25.63 13.27 -5.64
CA SER A 238 26.36 14.49 -5.97
C SER A 238 26.16 14.90 -7.43
N LEU A 239 26.26 13.96 -8.36
CA LEU A 239 25.97 14.19 -9.78
C LEU A 239 24.52 14.62 -10.01
N TYR A 240 23.59 13.99 -9.31
CA TYR A 240 22.19 14.38 -9.40
C TYR A 240 21.93 15.77 -8.83
N LEU A 241 22.53 16.15 -7.71
CA LEU A 241 22.36 17.48 -7.12
C LEU A 241 22.88 18.57 -8.07
N GLN A 242 24.01 18.35 -8.75
CA GLN A 242 24.50 19.24 -9.80
C GLN A 242 23.48 19.36 -10.95
N HIS A 243 22.99 18.26 -11.47
CA HIS A 243 21.95 18.24 -12.52
C HIS A 243 20.65 18.90 -12.03
N ARG A 244 20.21 18.58 -10.80
CA ARG A 244 19.01 19.18 -10.19
C ARG A 244 19.11 20.72 -10.12
N ALA A 245 20.29 21.27 -9.83
CA ALA A 245 20.51 22.70 -9.79
C ALA A 245 20.29 23.40 -11.12
N THR A 246 20.38 22.69 -12.25
CA THR A 246 20.02 23.21 -13.58
C THR A 246 18.49 23.25 -13.82
N ILE A 247 17.72 22.52 -13.00
CA ILE A 247 16.27 22.47 -13.07
C ILE A 247 15.66 23.46 -12.07
N SER A 248 16.11 23.37 -10.79
CA SER A 248 15.70 24.25 -9.70
C SER A 248 16.75 24.27 -8.59
N ARG A 249 17.10 25.47 -8.13
CA ARG A 249 17.95 25.69 -6.96
C ARG A 249 17.18 25.80 -5.64
N ALA A 250 15.84 25.79 -5.73
CA ALA A 250 14.97 25.89 -4.55
C ALA A 250 15.15 24.70 -3.61
N ARG A 251 15.13 24.96 -2.30
CA ARG A 251 14.98 23.89 -1.30
C ARG A 251 13.59 23.27 -1.41
N GLY A 252 13.46 22.00 -1.05
CA GLY A 252 12.19 21.33 -1.10
C GLY A 252 12.31 19.88 -1.61
N PRO A 253 11.39 19.41 -2.47
CA PRO A 253 11.43 18.05 -3.00
C PRO A 253 12.78 17.71 -3.62
N LEU A 254 13.36 16.58 -3.22
CA LEU A 254 14.67 16.16 -3.73
C LEU A 254 14.55 15.78 -5.20
N PHE A 255 13.60 14.91 -5.55
CA PHE A 255 13.43 14.39 -6.91
C PHE A 255 12.39 15.21 -7.69
N LEU A 256 12.84 15.78 -8.78
CA LEU A 256 12.03 16.67 -9.63
C LEU A 256 11.69 16.00 -10.95
N SER A 257 10.55 16.38 -11.51
CA SER A 257 10.17 16.02 -12.87
C SER A 257 11.00 16.80 -13.90
N GLU A 258 11.47 16.09 -14.91
CA GLU A 258 12.20 16.65 -16.07
C GLU A 258 11.31 16.74 -17.32
N SER A 259 10.06 16.30 -17.21
CA SER A 259 9.09 16.35 -18.29
C SER A 259 8.73 17.80 -18.62
N ARG A 260 8.60 18.14 -19.92
CA ARG A 260 8.17 19.47 -20.36
C ARG A 260 6.83 19.91 -19.78
N ARG A 261 5.93 18.93 -19.48
CA ARG A 261 4.58 19.18 -19.00
C ARG A 261 4.55 19.69 -17.55
N ASN A 262 5.48 19.22 -16.71
CA ASN A 262 5.51 19.50 -15.26
C ASN A 262 6.95 19.60 -14.73
N ARG A 263 7.79 20.32 -15.49
CA ARG A 263 9.20 20.51 -15.13
C ARG A 263 9.32 21.18 -13.75
N ALA A 264 10.26 20.71 -12.95
CA ALA A 264 10.54 21.14 -11.59
C ALA A 264 9.45 20.80 -10.54
N GLU A 265 8.34 20.19 -10.92
CA GLU A 265 7.38 19.65 -9.96
C GLU A 265 7.94 18.40 -9.25
N PRO A 266 7.45 18.08 -8.05
CA PRO A 266 7.84 16.85 -7.35
C PRO A 266 7.58 15.60 -8.20
N LEU A 267 8.51 14.65 -8.17
CA LEU A 267 8.32 13.38 -8.87
C LEU A 267 7.21 12.57 -8.20
N THR A 268 6.21 12.15 -8.97
CA THR A 268 5.09 11.38 -8.44
C THR A 268 5.45 9.92 -8.19
N LEU A 269 4.76 9.28 -7.22
CA LEU A 269 4.86 7.85 -6.95
C LEU A 269 4.62 7.00 -8.20
N TRP A 270 3.69 7.44 -9.04
CA TRP A 270 3.32 6.74 -10.27
C TRP A 270 4.43 6.80 -11.32
N THR A 271 5.07 7.97 -11.49
CA THR A 271 6.22 8.13 -12.40
C THR A 271 7.37 7.21 -11.98
N TRP A 272 7.71 7.17 -10.69
CA TRP A 272 8.73 6.26 -10.20
C TRP A 272 8.36 4.79 -10.43
N SER A 273 7.13 4.39 -10.18
CA SER A 273 6.68 3.03 -10.46
C SER A 273 6.78 2.66 -11.94
N LYS A 274 6.53 3.60 -12.85
CA LYS A 274 6.73 3.40 -14.30
C LYS A 274 8.20 3.21 -14.66
N VAL A 275 9.09 4.01 -14.07
CA VAL A 275 10.54 3.88 -14.30
C VAL A 275 11.01 2.49 -13.86
N VAL A 276 10.68 2.06 -12.64
CA VAL A 276 11.05 0.73 -12.14
C VAL A 276 10.49 -0.39 -13.01
N ARG A 277 9.22 -0.26 -13.44
CA ARG A 277 8.62 -1.26 -14.33
C ARG A 277 9.32 -1.34 -15.69
N ARG A 278 9.72 -0.19 -16.26
CA ARG A 278 10.47 -0.15 -17.53
C ARG A 278 11.82 -0.85 -17.40
N ILE A 279 12.57 -0.56 -16.32
CA ILE A 279 13.84 -1.22 -16.01
C ILE A 279 13.62 -2.73 -15.87
N ALA A 280 12.61 -3.13 -15.11
CA ALA A 280 12.29 -4.54 -14.87
C ALA A 280 11.99 -5.31 -16.15
N LEU A 281 11.22 -4.70 -17.07
CA LEU A 281 10.89 -5.32 -18.35
C LEU A 281 12.11 -5.38 -19.29
N ALA A 282 12.94 -4.33 -19.33
CA ALA A 282 14.13 -4.30 -20.15
C ALA A 282 15.22 -5.26 -19.66
N ALA A 283 15.24 -5.57 -18.37
CA ALA A 283 16.14 -6.57 -17.77
C ALA A 283 15.57 -8.00 -17.80
N ASP A 284 14.41 -8.22 -18.41
CA ASP A 284 13.67 -9.50 -18.40
C ASP A 284 13.37 -10.04 -16.98
N VAL A 285 13.12 -9.13 -16.04
CA VAL A 285 12.77 -9.43 -14.64
C VAL A 285 11.42 -8.81 -14.28
N PRO A 286 10.31 -9.20 -14.91
CA PRO A 286 9.00 -8.52 -14.81
C PRO A 286 8.39 -8.50 -13.41
N ARG A 287 8.86 -9.39 -12.50
CA ARG A 287 8.45 -9.43 -11.08
C ARG A 287 9.08 -8.33 -10.23
N PHE A 288 10.14 -7.69 -10.71
CA PHE A 288 10.82 -6.62 -9.98
C PHE A 288 9.91 -5.40 -9.83
N SER A 289 9.88 -4.84 -8.63
CA SER A 289 9.00 -3.73 -8.25
C SER A 289 9.68 -2.78 -7.27
N THR A 290 9.04 -1.64 -7.00
CA THR A 290 9.54 -0.67 -6.03
C THR A 290 9.65 -1.20 -4.59
N HIS A 291 9.02 -2.33 -4.26
CA HIS A 291 9.17 -2.98 -2.95
C HIS A 291 10.29 -4.02 -2.93
N THR A 292 10.68 -4.50 -4.10
CA THR A 292 11.71 -5.57 -4.21
C THR A 292 13.06 -5.08 -3.73
N THR A 293 13.45 -3.83 -4.04
CA THR A 293 14.73 -3.25 -3.59
C THR A 293 14.86 -3.29 -2.06
N ARG A 294 13.79 -2.96 -1.36
CA ARG A 294 13.77 -3.01 0.11
C ARG A 294 13.87 -4.44 0.64
N HIS A 295 13.17 -5.39 0.03
CA HIS A 295 13.27 -6.81 0.44
C HIS A 295 14.67 -7.34 0.19
N LEU A 296 15.27 -7.02 -0.94
CA LEU A 296 16.63 -7.42 -1.29
C LEU A 296 17.64 -6.86 -0.26
N CYS A 297 17.66 -5.55 -0.02
CA CYS A 297 18.51 -4.95 0.98
C CYS A 297 18.40 -5.60 2.36
N LEU A 298 17.17 -5.82 2.85
CA LEU A 298 16.96 -6.44 4.16
C LEU A 298 17.44 -7.89 4.21
N THR A 299 17.37 -8.61 3.09
CA THR A 299 17.88 -10.00 2.98
C THR A 299 19.41 -9.98 2.99
N ASP A 300 20.03 -9.08 2.24
CA ASP A 300 21.50 -8.95 2.17
C ASP A 300 22.08 -8.57 3.53
N LEU A 301 21.47 -7.60 4.23
CA LEU A 301 21.88 -7.24 5.60
C LEU A 301 21.72 -8.42 6.58
N GLY A 302 20.65 -9.20 6.46
CA GLY A 302 20.44 -10.38 7.28
C GLY A 302 21.39 -11.54 6.99
N SER A 303 21.99 -11.58 5.80
CA SER A 303 22.99 -12.61 5.44
C SER A 303 24.40 -12.26 5.94
N VAL A 304 24.72 -10.95 6.09
CA VAL A 304 26.00 -10.47 6.61
C VAL A 304 26.10 -10.62 8.13
N SER A 305 24.95 -10.71 8.83
CA SER A 305 24.90 -10.80 10.31
C SER A 305 24.95 -12.25 10.83
N LYS A 306 25.19 -13.24 9.97
CA LYS A 306 25.41 -14.65 10.33
C LYS A 306 26.86 -15.04 10.09
#